data_1857f1eaf69e000920a45b1aeb689c15
#
_entry.id   1857f1eaf69e000920a45b1aeb689c15
#
_cell.length_a   1.000
_cell.length_b   1.000
_cell.length_c   1.000
_cell.angle_alpha   90.00
_cell.angle_beta   90.00
_cell.angle_gamma   90.00
#
_symmetry.space_group_name_H-M   'P 1'
#
loop_
_entity.id
_entity.type
_entity.pdbx_description
1 polymer ?
#
loop_
_entity_poly.entity_id
_entity_poly.type
_entity_poly.pdbx_seq_one_letter_code
_entity_poly.pdbx_strand_id
1 'polypeptide(L)'
;MYPSSPTIRWVTQISEIDREAWDALALPLKTPFLEWDWLWLMEASGSAAARAGWIPRHLTVWSGSELLAAAPLYIKTHSAGEFVFDQAWAEVAGRLGLDYYPKLVGMSPFTPLIGYRFLTAPGVDETQLTGLMLEEIERFCRRERLSGASFLFTDPQWAEFMETRGYTPWVHPSFSWINSGLRDFEDYLSGFSANQRRNIRRERRGLERQEITVRMIRGDELPPQHYSRMYEFYARTNDKFGPWGCKYLTRDFFSALPGRFRHRLLFGVASGRDAREPPLGMSLCVTKADQLYGRYWGGRADVEFLHFDACYYRPIEWAIAHGIRHFDPGAGGGHKLRRGFRVVPNCSLHRFADARLRQVMDRHIGAINRLEHHEIAVLNSELPLRQAPS
;
A
#
# COMPACT_ATOMS: atom_id res chain seq x y z
N MET A 1 13.61 -8.07 -31.14
CA MET A 1 15.06 -7.69 -31.10
C MET A 1 15.10 -6.17 -30.95
N TYR A 2 15.73 -5.65 -29.93
CA TYR A 2 15.78 -4.20 -29.69
C TYR A 2 16.65 -3.52 -30.78
N PRO A 3 16.26 -2.32 -31.27
CA PRO A 3 17.01 -1.61 -32.32
C PRO A 3 18.39 -1.15 -31.85
N SER A 4 18.62 -1.08 -30.55
CA SER A 4 19.92 -0.79 -29.90
C SER A 4 20.08 -1.60 -28.62
N SER A 5 21.32 -1.83 -28.18
CA SER A 5 21.56 -2.48 -26.88
C SER A 5 20.92 -1.67 -25.75
N PRO A 6 20.19 -2.31 -24.82
CA PRO A 6 19.56 -1.59 -23.71
C PRO A 6 20.58 -0.85 -22.85
N THR A 7 20.27 0.41 -22.52
CA THR A 7 21.07 1.24 -21.61
C THR A 7 20.39 1.30 -20.25
N ILE A 8 21.14 0.98 -19.20
CA ILE A 8 20.65 1.01 -17.81
C ILE A 8 21.10 2.32 -17.15
N ARG A 9 20.18 2.97 -16.42
CA ARG A 9 20.47 4.23 -15.71
C ARG A 9 19.88 4.20 -14.32
N TRP A 10 20.62 4.74 -13.37
CA TRP A 10 20.13 5.07 -12.02
C TRP A 10 19.79 6.55 -11.97
N VAL A 11 18.58 6.86 -11.47
CA VAL A 11 18.15 8.24 -11.24
C VAL A 11 17.88 8.45 -9.75
N THR A 12 18.06 9.68 -9.29
CA THR A 12 18.01 10.03 -7.87
C THR A 12 16.67 10.63 -7.43
N GLN A 13 15.80 10.90 -8.40
CA GLN A 13 14.44 11.39 -8.18
C GLN A 13 13.57 11.06 -9.39
N ILE A 14 12.29 10.85 -9.16
CA ILE A 14 11.36 10.52 -10.25
C ILE A 14 11.22 11.63 -11.28
N SER A 15 11.42 12.89 -10.87
CA SER A 15 11.35 14.07 -11.76
C SER A 15 12.44 14.12 -12.84
N GLU A 16 13.47 13.26 -12.76
CA GLU A 16 14.47 13.11 -13.84
C GLU A 16 13.93 12.28 -15.02
N ILE A 17 12.77 11.67 -14.87
CA ILE A 17 12.15 10.82 -15.89
C ILE A 17 10.89 11.52 -16.38
N ASP A 18 10.71 11.54 -17.69
CA ASP A 18 9.49 12.07 -18.30
C ASP A 18 8.26 11.33 -17.77
N ARG A 19 7.23 12.11 -17.42
CA ARG A 19 6.01 11.58 -16.82
C ARG A 19 5.27 10.63 -17.76
N GLU A 20 5.14 11.00 -19.04
CA GLU A 20 4.39 10.21 -20.01
C GLU A 20 5.11 8.88 -20.29
N ALA A 21 6.46 8.92 -20.40
CA ALA A 21 7.25 7.71 -20.56
C ALA A 21 7.11 6.75 -19.37
N TRP A 22 7.12 7.27 -18.14
CA TRP A 22 6.92 6.46 -16.94
C TRP A 22 5.50 5.90 -16.87
N ASP A 23 4.50 6.76 -17.06
CA ASP A 23 3.10 6.38 -16.94
C ASP A 23 2.65 5.43 -18.04
N ALA A 24 3.30 5.42 -19.22
CA ALA A 24 3.08 4.38 -20.23
C ALA A 24 3.34 2.96 -19.68
N LEU A 25 4.28 2.82 -18.73
CA LEU A 25 4.57 1.55 -18.05
C LEU A 25 3.68 1.30 -16.83
N ALA A 26 3.31 2.34 -16.09
CA ALA A 26 2.60 2.23 -14.81
C ALA A 26 1.08 2.18 -14.94
N LEU A 27 0.49 2.87 -15.92
CA LEU A 27 -0.95 2.95 -16.11
C LEU A 27 -1.63 1.60 -16.39
N PRO A 28 -1.03 0.63 -17.09
CA PRO A 28 -1.63 -0.70 -17.27
C PRO A 28 -1.80 -1.50 -15.97
N LEU A 29 -1.05 -1.18 -14.92
CA LEU A 29 -1.13 -1.88 -13.64
C LEU A 29 -2.41 -1.53 -12.88
N LYS A 30 -2.89 -2.46 -12.06
CA LYS A 30 -4.06 -2.22 -11.19
C LYS A 30 -3.79 -1.22 -10.08
N THR A 31 -2.56 -1.18 -9.57
CA THR A 31 -2.17 -0.24 -8.52
C THR A 31 -1.93 1.18 -9.07
N PRO A 32 -2.45 2.23 -8.44
CA PRO A 32 -2.13 3.62 -8.78
C PRO A 32 -0.86 4.13 -8.12
N PHE A 33 -0.29 3.36 -7.19
CA PHE A 33 0.80 3.83 -6.32
C PHE A 33 2.20 3.73 -6.96
N LEU A 34 2.28 3.22 -8.18
CA LEU A 34 3.47 3.23 -9.02
C LEU A 34 3.37 4.25 -10.16
N GLU A 35 2.27 5.01 -10.26
CA GLU A 35 2.12 6.13 -11.19
C GLU A 35 3.07 7.27 -10.84
N TRP A 36 3.55 7.98 -11.85
CA TRP A 36 4.54 9.04 -11.70
C TRP A 36 4.11 10.13 -10.71
N ASP A 37 2.87 10.59 -10.78
CA ASP A 37 2.35 11.64 -9.90
C ASP A 37 2.35 11.22 -8.42
N TRP A 38 2.06 9.95 -8.11
CA TRP A 38 2.10 9.46 -6.73
C TRP A 38 3.53 9.44 -6.18
N LEU A 39 4.47 8.91 -6.93
CA LEU A 39 5.88 8.85 -6.52
C LEU A 39 6.47 10.26 -6.41
N TRP A 40 6.16 11.12 -7.36
CA TRP A 40 6.56 12.53 -7.32
C TRP A 40 6.04 13.24 -6.08
N LEU A 41 4.76 13.05 -5.71
CA LEU A 41 4.18 13.61 -4.50
C LEU A 41 4.93 13.17 -3.25
N MET A 42 5.32 11.88 -3.17
CA MET A 42 6.11 11.36 -2.05
C MET A 42 7.49 12.03 -1.94
N GLU A 43 8.16 12.23 -3.05
CA GLU A 43 9.51 12.80 -3.11
C GLU A 43 9.49 14.34 -2.98
N ALA A 44 8.72 15.02 -3.80
CA ALA A 44 8.68 16.49 -3.85
C ALA A 44 8.15 17.10 -2.54
N SER A 45 7.25 16.41 -1.82
CA SER A 45 6.81 16.84 -0.49
C SER A 45 7.87 16.61 0.59
N GLY A 46 8.94 15.88 0.27
CA GLY A 46 9.95 15.45 1.23
C GLY A 46 9.45 14.42 2.24
N SER A 47 8.31 13.76 1.97
CA SER A 47 7.86 12.59 2.73
C SER A 47 8.81 11.41 2.51
N ALA A 48 9.13 11.08 1.25
CA ALA A 48 10.17 10.13 0.89
C ALA A 48 11.46 10.90 0.56
N ALA A 49 12.31 11.10 1.56
CA ALA A 49 13.57 11.83 1.44
C ALA A 49 14.64 11.23 2.37
N ALA A 50 15.89 11.61 2.18
CA ALA A 50 17.02 11.13 3.00
C ALA A 50 16.79 11.31 4.51
N ARG A 51 16.22 12.46 4.92
CA ARG A 51 15.89 12.73 6.33
C ARG A 51 14.84 11.77 6.93
N ALA A 52 14.01 11.16 6.05
CA ALA A 52 13.01 10.15 6.42
C ALA A 52 13.53 8.72 6.23
N GLY A 53 14.82 8.55 5.90
CA GLY A 53 15.44 7.26 5.62
C GLY A 53 14.96 6.60 4.33
N TRP A 54 14.40 7.38 3.39
CA TRP A 54 13.97 6.95 2.06
C TRP A 54 14.74 7.74 1.00
N ILE A 55 15.82 7.19 0.48
CA ILE A 55 16.69 7.86 -0.49
C ILE A 55 16.38 7.30 -1.88
N PRO A 56 15.72 8.07 -2.79
CA PRO A 56 15.34 7.56 -4.11
C PRO A 56 16.56 7.11 -4.92
N ARG A 57 16.42 5.95 -5.55
CA ARG A 57 17.42 5.35 -6.48
C ARG A 57 16.67 4.49 -7.48
N HIS A 58 15.96 5.13 -8.43
CA HIS A 58 15.18 4.39 -9.41
C HIS A 58 16.06 3.83 -10.49
N LEU A 59 15.79 2.60 -10.90
CA LEU A 59 16.48 1.93 -11.97
C LEU A 59 15.63 2.01 -13.25
N THR A 60 16.24 2.37 -14.38
CA THR A 60 15.55 2.50 -15.66
C THR A 60 16.36 1.81 -16.76
N VAL A 61 15.64 1.22 -17.72
CA VAL A 61 16.22 0.56 -18.91
C VAL A 61 15.66 1.22 -20.15
N TRP A 62 16.54 1.67 -21.04
CA TRP A 62 16.22 2.45 -22.23
C TRP A 62 16.70 1.78 -23.51
N SER A 63 15.96 1.94 -24.61
CA SER A 63 16.44 1.70 -25.98
C SER A 63 16.38 3.02 -26.74
N GLY A 64 17.54 3.64 -26.95
CA GLY A 64 17.58 5.03 -27.43
C GLY A 64 16.89 5.99 -26.47
N SER A 65 15.78 6.60 -26.90
CA SER A 65 14.93 7.49 -26.06
C SER A 65 13.71 6.79 -25.45
N GLU A 66 13.46 5.53 -25.79
CA GLU A 66 12.31 4.78 -25.31
C GLU A 66 12.60 4.13 -23.96
N LEU A 67 11.73 4.34 -22.97
CA LEU A 67 11.78 3.69 -21.66
C LEU A 67 11.16 2.30 -21.77
N LEU A 68 11.98 1.26 -21.65
CA LEU A 68 11.55 -0.15 -21.77
C LEU A 68 11.15 -0.74 -20.44
N ALA A 69 11.84 -0.40 -19.35
CA ALA A 69 11.51 -0.88 -18.01
C ALA A 69 11.98 0.11 -16.94
N ALA A 70 11.33 0.04 -15.79
CA ALA A 70 11.70 0.85 -14.63
C ALA A 70 11.39 0.12 -13.33
N ALA A 71 12.13 0.45 -12.26
CA ALA A 71 11.86 0.00 -10.91
C ALA A 71 11.95 1.20 -9.94
N PRO A 72 10.87 1.57 -9.27
CA PRO A 72 10.93 2.54 -8.18
C PRO A 72 11.62 1.90 -6.97
N LEU A 73 12.81 2.37 -6.66
CA LEU A 73 13.70 1.83 -5.63
C LEU A 73 14.18 2.94 -4.69
N TYR A 74 14.45 2.57 -3.44
CA TYR A 74 14.93 3.48 -2.40
C TYR A 74 16.01 2.82 -1.57
N ILE A 75 17.09 3.55 -1.25
CA ILE A 75 18.00 3.13 -0.19
C ILE A 75 17.35 3.45 1.15
N LYS A 76 17.21 2.43 1.99
CA LYS A 76 16.62 2.51 3.32
C LYS A 76 17.70 2.47 4.38
N THR A 77 17.66 3.42 5.32
CA THR A 77 18.58 3.48 6.47
C THR A 77 17.97 2.88 7.74
N HIS A 78 16.67 2.57 7.73
CA HIS A 78 15.90 1.93 8.79
C HIS A 78 14.56 1.42 8.25
N SER A 79 13.84 0.53 8.95
CA SER A 79 12.57 -0.09 8.48
C SER A 79 11.33 0.80 8.60
N ALA A 80 11.43 1.98 9.22
CA ALA A 80 10.25 2.83 9.41
C ALA A 80 9.55 3.15 8.07
N GLY A 81 8.23 2.93 8.04
CA GLY A 81 7.39 3.15 6.87
C GLY A 81 7.37 2.03 5.83
N GLU A 82 8.07 0.93 6.06
CA GLU A 82 8.02 -0.26 5.21
C GLU A 82 6.79 -1.14 5.51
N PHE A 83 6.30 -1.11 6.75
CA PHE A 83 5.23 -1.99 7.24
C PHE A 83 5.52 -3.50 7.12
N VAL A 84 6.78 -3.85 6.92
CA VAL A 84 7.33 -5.19 7.07
C VAL A 84 8.24 -5.14 8.31
N PHE A 85 7.88 -5.94 9.33
CA PHE A 85 8.50 -5.86 10.64
C PHE A 85 9.72 -6.80 10.70
N ASP A 86 10.82 -6.37 10.10
CA ASP A 86 12.04 -7.17 9.87
C ASP A 86 13.08 -7.07 11.00
N GLN A 87 12.69 -6.60 12.18
CA GLN A 87 13.58 -6.45 13.35
C GLN A 87 14.29 -7.76 13.73
N ALA A 88 13.57 -8.89 13.62
CA ALA A 88 14.17 -10.21 13.89
C ALA A 88 15.34 -10.53 12.94
N TRP A 89 15.22 -10.15 11.67
CA TRP A 89 16.32 -10.32 10.71
C TRP A 89 17.47 -9.36 10.96
N ALA A 90 17.17 -8.14 11.40
CA ALA A 90 18.20 -7.18 11.82
C ALA A 90 18.97 -7.69 13.05
N GLU A 91 18.30 -8.31 14.01
CA GLU A 91 18.97 -8.96 15.17
C GLU A 91 19.84 -10.14 14.74
N VAL A 92 19.36 -10.99 13.82
CA VAL A 92 20.14 -12.11 13.27
C VAL A 92 21.39 -11.58 12.57
N ALA A 93 21.27 -10.54 11.75
CA ALA A 93 22.41 -9.89 11.11
C ALA A 93 23.42 -9.39 12.15
N GLY A 94 22.97 -8.70 13.19
CA GLY A 94 23.82 -8.21 14.28
C GLY A 94 24.57 -9.33 15.00
N ARG A 95 23.93 -10.48 15.25
CA ARG A 95 24.58 -11.67 15.83
C ARG A 95 25.63 -12.30 14.92
N LEU A 96 25.52 -12.09 13.61
CA LEU A 96 26.52 -12.51 12.63
C LEU A 96 27.63 -11.46 12.43
N GLY A 97 27.58 -10.33 13.14
CA GLY A 97 28.49 -9.21 12.95
C GLY A 97 28.28 -8.45 11.64
N LEU A 98 27.04 -8.39 11.16
CA LEU A 98 26.66 -7.74 9.90
C LEU A 98 25.78 -6.54 10.15
N ASP A 99 25.93 -5.52 9.32
CA ASP A 99 25.00 -4.41 9.24
C ASP A 99 23.77 -4.81 8.41
N TYR A 100 22.58 -4.66 8.99
CA TYR A 100 21.31 -4.91 8.28
C TYR A 100 20.88 -3.72 7.42
N TYR A 101 21.28 -2.53 7.78
CA TYR A 101 21.07 -1.28 7.04
C TYR A 101 22.43 -0.66 6.65
N PRO A 102 22.50 0.11 5.54
CA PRO A 102 21.41 0.37 4.61
C PRO A 102 21.11 -0.82 3.69
N LYS A 103 19.86 -0.88 3.20
CA LYS A 103 19.39 -1.86 2.21
C LYS A 103 18.68 -1.18 1.04
N LEU A 104 18.56 -1.85 -0.11
CA LEU A 104 17.74 -1.38 -1.22
C LEU A 104 16.33 -1.93 -1.08
N VAL A 105 15.31 -1.07 -1.23
CA VAL A 105 13.90 -1.46 -1.12
C VAL A 105 13.13 -1.03 -2.36
N GLY A 106 12.43 -1.96 -2.97
CA GLY A 106 11.41 -1.73 -3.98
C GLY A 106 10.03 -1.73 -3.32
N MET A 107 9.40 -0.56 -3.30
CA MET A 107 8.08 -0.33 -2.72
C MET A 107 7.62 1.07 -3.08
N SER A 108 6.32 1.30 -3.20
CA SER A 108 5.80 2.66 -3.09
C SER A 108 5.93 3.13 -1.64
N PRO A 109 6.62 4.24 -1.35
CA PRO A 109 6.88 4.66 0.03
C PRO A 109 5.60 4.79 0.86
N PHE A 110 5.63 4.32 2.10
CA PHE A 110 4.53 4.39 3.07
C PHE A 110 3.21 3.78 2.59
N THR A 111 3.27 2.86 1.59
CA THR A 111 2.10 2.33 0.91
C THR A 111 2.06 0.80 1.03
N PRO A 112 1.59 0.25 2.18
CA PRO A 112 1.56 -1.20 2.42
C PRO A 112 0.38 -1.87 1.69
N LEU A 113 0.43 -1.87 0.37
CA LEU A 113 -0.62 -2.39 -0.51
C LEU A 113 -0.01 -3.28 -1.59
N ILE A 114 -0.62 -4.44 -1.81
CA ILE A 114 -0.16 -5.44 -2.77
C ILE A 114 -0.17 -4.86 -4.19
N GLY A 115 0.90 -5.09 -4.95
CA GLY A 115 0.97 -4.69 -6.36
C GLY A 115 2.33 -4.14 -6.81
N TYR A 116 3.39 -4.18 -5.97
CA TYR A 116 4.73 -3.80 -6.40
C TYR A 116 5.31 -4.83 -7.38
N ARG A 117 5.84 -4.33 -8.47
CA ARG A 117 6.63 -5.07 -9.45
C ARG A 117 7.51 -4.10 -10.25
N PHE A 118 8.42 -4.62 -11.06
CA PHE A 118 9.07 -3.81 -12.08
C PHE A 118 8.05 -3.44 -13.16
N LEU A 119 8.17 -2.22 -13.64
CA LEU A 119 7.38 -1.69 -14.73
C LEU A 119 8.05 -2.10 -16.04
N THR A 120 7.27 -2.60 -17.00
CA THR A 120 7.79 -3.01 -18.31
C THR A 120 6.87 -2.54 -19.42
N ALA A 121 7.43 -2.12 -20.56
CA ALA A 121 6.66 -1.71 -21.72
C ALA A 121 5.90 -2.91 -22.30
N PRO A 122 4.73 -2.70 -22.89
CA PRO A 122 4.01 -3.75 -23.60
C PRO A 122 4.84 -4.35 -24.73
N GLY A 123 4.82 -5.69 -24.87
CA GLY A 123 5.49 -6.39 -25.97
C GLY A 123 7.00 -6.59 -25.85
N VAL A 124 7.62 -6.15 -24.74
CA VAL A 124 9.02 -6.44 -24.45
C VAL A 124 9.19 -7.81 -23.80
N ASP A 125 10.37 -8.40 -23.87
CA ASP A 125 10.72 -9.61 -23.11
C ASP A 125 10.96 -9.20 -21.64
N GLU A 126 9.90 -9.31 -20.84
CA GLU A 126 9.95 -9.02 -19.40
C GLU A 126 10.98 -9.86 -18.67
N THR A 127 11.14 -11.12 -19.05
CA THR A 127 12.09 -12.05 -18.43
C THR A 127 13.52 -11.60 -18.64
N GLN A 128 13.86 -11.19 -19.86
CA GLN A 128 15.18 -10.68 -20.20
C GLN A 128 15.47 -9.35 -19.49
N LEU A 129 14.52 -8.40 -19.55
CA LEU A 129 14.71 -7.08 -18.91
C LEU A 129 14.83 -7.20 -17.39
N THR A 130 13.98 -8.01 -16.76
CA THR A 130 14.07 -8.26 -15.31
C THR A 130 15.43 -8.87 -14.96
N GLY A 131 15.92 -9.81 -15.75
CA GLY A 131 17.27 -10.39 -15.55
C GLY A 131 18.36 -9.32 -15.54
N LEU A 132 18.38 -8.45 -16.55
CA LEU A 132 19.34 -7.34 -16.65
C LEU A 132 19.23 -6.38 -15.45
N MET A 133 17.99 -6.05 -15.04
CA MET A 133 17.76 -5.17 -13.90
C MET A 133 18.25 -5.78 -12.59
N LEU A 134 18.03 -7.08 -12.38
CA LEU A 134 18.49 -7.79 -11.18
C LEU A 134 20.00 -7.87 -11.09
N GLU A 135 20.69 -8.13 -12.21
CA GLU A 135 22.16 -8.10 -12.26
C GLU A 135 22.71 -6.72 -11.90
N GLU A 136 22.07 -5.65 -12.39
CA GLU A 136 22.48 -4.29 -12.05
C GLU A 136 22.18 -3.93 -10.60
N ILE A 137 21.03 -4.35 -10.06
CA ILE A 137 20.69 -4.20 -8.63
C ILE A 137 21.73 -4.89 -7.75
N GLU A 138 22.17 -6.10 -8.10
CA GLU A 138 23.22 -6.79 -7.35
C GLU A 138 24.56 -6.05 -7.42
N ARG A 139 24.95 -5.54 -8.60
CA ARG A 139 26.16 -4.73 -8.77
C ARG A 139 26.09 -3.46 -7.95
N PHE A 140 24.94 -2.79 -7.97
CA PHE A 140 24.68 -1.59 -7.19
C PHE A 140 24.77 -1.87 -5.68
N CYS A 141 24.09 -2.92 -5.17
CA CYS A 141 24.15 -3.29 -3.76
C CYS A 141 25.58 -3.55 -3.30
N ARG A 142 26.40 -4.25 -4.11
CA ARG A 142 27.81 -4.48 -3.79
C ARG A 142 28.64 -3.18 -3.77
N ARG A 143 28.45 -2.30 -4.77
CA ARG A 143 29.17 -1.04 -4.88
C ARG A 143 28.88 -0.09 -3.73
N GLU A 144 27.60 0.03 -3.36
CA GLU A 144 27.12 0.92 -2.30
C GLU A 144 27.17 0.24 -0.90
N ARG A 145 27.68 -0.99 -0.81
CA ARG A 145 27.77 -1.77 0.44
C ARG A 145 26.41 -1.92 1.15
N LEU A 146 25.35 -2.14 0.38
CA LEU A 146 24.03 -2.40 0.92
C LEU A 146 23.91 -3.84 1.39
N SER A 147 23.14 -4.10 2.44
CA SER A 147 22.94 -5.46 3.00
C SER A 147 22.18 -6.38 2.06
N GLY A 148 21.52 -5.85 1.04
CA GLY A 148 20.77 -6.59 0.04
C GLY A 148 19.66 -5.76 -0.60
N ALA A 149 18.80 -6.46 -1.34
CA ALA A 149 17.60 -5.89 -1.95
C ALA A 149 16.34 -6.62 -1.44
N SER A 150 15.29 -5.84 -1.14
CA SER A 150 13.97 -6.34 -0.73
C SER A 150 12.89 -5.69 -1.57
N PHE A 151 11.91 -6.47 -2.03
CA PHE A 151 10.73 -5.96 -2.72
C PHE A 151 9.51 -6.25 -1.87
N LEU A 152 8.77 -5.22 -1.50
CA LEU A 152 7.72 -5.32 -0.48
C LEU A 152 6.34 -5.17 -1.11
N PHE A 153 5.34 -5.89 -0.58
CA PHE A 153 3.96 -5.89 -1.07
C PHE A 153 3.88 -6.21 -2.56
N THR A 154 4.53 -7.27 -2.95
CA THR A 154 4.72 -7.63 -4.35
C THR A 154 3.42 -8.11 -5.01
N ASP A 155 3.32 -7.88 -6.32
CA ASP A 155 2.33 -8.54 -7.16
C ASP A 155 2.54 -10.06 -7.07
N PRO A 156 1.47 -10.87 -6.84
CA PRO A 156 1.63 -12.31 -6.59
C PRO A 156 2.28 -13.07 -7.76
N GLN A 157 1.90 -12.78 -9.01
CA GLN A 157 2.47 -13.46 -10.18
C GLN A 157 3.94 -13.07 -10.38
N TRP A 158 4.24 -11.79 -10.14
CA TRP A 158 5.62 -11.33 -10.21
C TRP A 158 6.47 -11.91 -9.07
N ALA A 159 5.89 -12.14 -7.88
CA ALA A 159 6.59 -12.80 -6.78
C ALA A 159 7.00 -14.23 -7.13
N GLU A 160 6.09 -15.03 -7.69
CA GLU A 160 6.39 -16.40 -8.15
C GLU A 160 7.52 -16.41 -9.18
N PHE A 161 7.51 -15.47 -10.12
CA PHE A 161 8.60 -15.33 -11.09
C PHE A 161 9.94 -14.99 -10.40
N MET A 162 9.93 -14.08 -9.43
CA MET A 162 11.13 -13.64 -8.72
C MET A 162 11.74 -14.72 -7.82
N GLU A 163 10.95 -15.65 -7.30
CA GLU A 163 11.44 -16.83 -6.59
C GLU A 163 12.35 -17.67 -7.49
N THR A 164 12.00 -17.82 -8.77
CA THR A 164 12.86 -18.53 -9.74
C THR A 164 14.19 -17.82 -9.99
N ARG A 165 14.29 -16.54 -9.59
CA ARG A 165 15.50 -15.71 -9.69
C ARG A 165 16.31 -15.64 -8.39
N GLY A 166 15.95 -16.48 -7.40
CA GLY A 166 16.66 -16.61 -6.13
C GLY A 166 16.34 -15.52 -5.11
N TYR A 167 15.17 -14.90 -5.19
CA TYR A 167 14.62 -14.09 -4.12
C TYR A 167 13.78 -14.95 -3.19
N THR A 168 14.00 -14.79 -1.90
CA THR A 168 13.35 -15.60 -0.87
C THR A 168 12.04 -14.92 -0.45
N PRO A 169 10.88 -15.60 -0.59
CA PRO A 169 9.58 -15.03 -0.22
C PRO A 169 9.37 -15.10 1.29
N TRP A 170 8.82 -14.02 1.84
CA TRP A 170 8.32 -13.94 3.21
C TRP A 170 6.87 -13.48 3.22
N VAL A 171 5.99 -14.32 3.76
CA VAL A 171 4.54 -14.10 3.79
C VAL A 171 4.15 -13.26 5.01
N HIS A 172 3.20 -12.36 4.80
CA HIS A 172 2.60 -11.50 5.83
C HIS A 172 1.08 -11.44 5.64
N PRO A 173 0.29 -11.19 6.71
CA PRO A 173 -1.15 -10.97 6.57
C PRO A 173 -1.46 -9.58 6.02
N SER A 174 -2.37 -9.51 5.08
CA SER A 174 -3.04 -8.29 4.60
C SER A 174 -4.55 -8.48 4.61
N PHE A 175 -5.32 -7.42 4.36
CA PHE A 175 -6.77 -7.48 4.34
C PHE A 175 -7.33 -7.14 2.96
N SER A 176 -8.38 -7.82 2.56
CA SER A 176 -9.08 -7.54 1.31
C SER A 176 -10.58 -7.82 1.44
N TRP A 177 -11.39 -6.99 0.81
CA TRP A 177 -12.79 -7.24 0.59
C TRP A 177 -13.05 -7.36 -0.91
N ILE A 178 -13.84 -8.37 -1.28
CA ILE A 178 -14.17 -8.65 -2.68
C ILE A 178 -15.68 -8.51 -2.85
N ASN A 179 -16.09 -7.69 -3.81
CA ASN A 179 -17.46 -7.60 -4.24
C ASN A 179 -17.77 -8.79 -5.17
N SER A 180 -18.58 -9.71 -4.67
CA SER A 180 -19.02 -10.90 -5.39
C SER A 180 -20.30 -10.68 -6.22
N GLY A 181 -20.59 -9.45 -6.62
CA GLY A 181 -21.81 -9.10 -7.37
C GLY A 181 -22.95 -8.64 -6.48
N LEU A 182 -22.61 -8.03 -5.34
CA LEU A 182 -23.60 -7.42 -4.44
C LEU A 182 -24.30 -6.25 -5.14
N ARG A 183 -25.62 -6.16 -4.95
CA ARG A 183 -26.47 -5.12 -5.54
C ARG A 183 -26.53 -3.85 -4.70
N ASP A 184 -26.47 -4.01 -3.39
CA ASP A 184 -26.61 -2.93 -2.42
C ASP A 184 -26.00 -3.29 -1.06
N PHE A 185 -26.11 -2.37 -0.11
CA PHE A 185 -25.59 -2.56 1.25
C PHE A 185 -26.37 -3.62 2.05
N GLU A 186 -27.65 -3.86 1.75
CA GLU A 186 -28.43 -4.91 2.40
C GLU A 186 -27.98 -6.30 1.91
N ASP A 187 -27.60 -6.45 0.64
CA ASP A 187 -26.96 -7.68 0.16
C ASP A 187 -25.63 -7.93 0.91
N TYR A 188 -24.81 -6.89 1.10
CA TYR A 188 -23.59 -7.00 1.91
C TYR A 188 -23.91 -7.46 3.34
N LEU A 189 -24.92 -6.87 3.98
CA LEU A 189 -25.34 -7.27 5.33
C LEU A 189 -25.83 -8.72 5.36
N SER A 190 -26.52 -9.19 4.32
CA SER A 190 -27.09 -10.53 4.26
C SER A 190 -26.03 -11.64 4.39
N GLY A 191 -24.79 -11.35 3.99
CA GLY A 191 -23.64 -12.24 4.10
C GLY A 191 -23.15 -12.50 5.53
N PHE A 192 -23.61 -11.71 6.53
CA PHE A 192 -23.18 -11.85 7.92
C PHE A 192 -24.14 -12.68 8.77
N SER A 193 -23.66 -13.18 9.90
CA SER A 193 -24.47 -13.75 10.97
C SER A 193 -25.49 -12.72 11.49
N ALA A 194 -26.61 -13.19 12.05
CA ALA A 194 -27.68 -12.33 12.57
C ALA A 194 -27.15 -11.34 13.65
N ASN A 195 -26.22 -11.80 14.48
CA ASN A 195 -25.62 -10.96 15.52
C ASN A 195 -24.77 -9.85 14.91
N GLN A 196 -23.93 -10.17 13.93
CA GLN A 196 -23.06 -9.17 13.29
C GLN A 196 -23.87 -8.14 12.47
N ARG A 197 -24.93 -8.55 11.78
CA ARG A 197 -25.86 -7.62 11.11
C ARG A 197 -26.46 -6.61 12.09
N ARG A 198 -26.91 -7.09 13.28
CA ARG A 198 -27.44 -6.19 14.33
C ARG A 198 -26.37 -5.21 14.80
N ASN A 199 -25.13 -5.67 14.98
CA ASN A 199 -24.02 -4.82 15.40
C ASN A 199 -23.72 -3.72 14.35
N ILE A 200 -23.59 -4.06 13.07
CA ILE A 200 -23.34 -3.09 12.00
C ILE A 200 -24.48 -2.05 11.94
N ARG A 201 -25.73 -2.50 11.99
CA ARG A 201 -26.88 -1.57 11.99
C ARG A 201 -26.89 -0.69 13.24
N ARG A 202 -26.51 -1.20 14.42
CA ARG A 202 -26.39 -0.41 15.65
C ARG A 202 -25.31 0.66 15.52
N GLU A 203 -24.16 0.33 14.97
CA GLU A 203 -23.04 1.26 14.75
C GLU A 203 -23.48 2.41 13.81
N ARG A 204 -24.14 2.12 12.70
CA ARG A 204 -24.63 3.15 11.77
C ARG A 204 -25.74 4.01 12.39
N ARG A 205 -26.74 3.40 13.05
CA ARG A 205 -27.78 4.16 13.78
C ARG A 205 -27.19 5.00 14.92
N GLY A 206 -26.06 4.60 15.50
CA GLY A 206 -25.35 5.39 16.50
C GLY A 206 -24.90 6.74 15.96
N LEU A 207 -24.47 6.82 14.71
CA LEU A 207 -24.14 8.07 14.03
C LEU A 207 -25.39 8.88 13.67
N GLU A 208 -26.43 8.21 13.15
CA GLU A 208 -27.71 8.88 12.82
C GLU A 208 -28.30 9.59 14.04
N ARG A 209 -28.28 8.94 15.24
CA ARG A 209 -28.75 9.55 16.49
C ARG A 209 -27.92 10.75 16.94
N GLN A 210 -26.65 10.82 16.52
CA GLN A 210 -25.77 11.95 16.76
C GLN A 210 -25.90 13.02 15.65
N GLU A 211 -26.85 12.82 14.72
CA GLU A 211 -27.06 13.69 13.54
C GLU A 211 -25.79 13.81 12.68
N ILE A 212 -24.97 12.76 12.61
CA ILE A 212 -23.76 12.72 11.84
C ILE A 212 -23.99 11.94 10.54
N THR A 213 -23.58 12.55 9.43
CA THR A 213 -23.67 11.96 8.10
C THR A 213 -22.26 11.85 7.51
N VAL A 214 -21.93 10.69 6.95
CA VAL A 214 -20.68 10.50 6.17
C VAL A 214 -21.04 10.44 4.68
N ARG A 215 -20.40 11.27 3.86
CA ARG A 215 -20.56 11.30 2.40
C ARG A 215 -19.25 10.95 1.74
N MET A 216 -19.33 10.10 0.70
CA MET A 216 -18.17 9.81 -0.16
C MET A 216 -18.13 10.88 -1.26
N ILE A 217 -17.02 11.61 -1.33
CA ILE A 217 -16.83 12.75 -2.24
C ILE A 217 -15.57 12.50 -3.08
N ARG A 218 -15.67 12.57 -4.39
CA ARG A 218 -14.52 12.43 -5.29
C ARG A 218 -13.56 13.60 -5.11
N GLY A 219 -12.27 13.38 -5.34
CA GLY A 219 -11.27 14.43 -5.21
C GLY A 219 -11.52 15.64 -6.11
N ASP A 220 -12.13 15.43 -7.29
CA ASP A 220 -12.49 16.53 -8.21
C ASP A 220 -13.60 17.44 -7.65
N GLU A 221 -14.45 16.91 -6.78
CA GLU A 221 -15.58 17.59 -6.18
C GLU A 221 -15.27 18.13 -4.76
N LEU A 222 -14.12 17.69 -4.19
CA LEU A 222 -13.76 18.05 -2.82
C LEU A 222 -13.31 19.51 -2.73
N PRO A 223 -13.91 20.33 -1.84
CA PRO A 223 -13.46 21.70 -1.61
C PRO A 223 -11.97 21.77 -1.22
N PRO A 224 -11.18 22.70 -1.79
CA PRO A 224 -9.73 22.76 -1.58
C PRO A 224 -9.28 22.79 -0.12
N GLN A 225 -10.04 23.47 0.76
CA GLN A 225 -9.75 23.54 2.20
C GLN A 225 -9.79 22.19 2.91
N HIS A 226 -10.46 21.17 2.35
CA HIS A 226 -10.56 19.84 2.95
C HIS A 226 -9.26 19.05 2.83
N TYR A 227 -8.40 19.35 1.86
CA TYR A 227 -7.09 18.71 1.74
C TYR A 227 -6.18 19.07 2.93
N SER A 228 -6.13 20.34 3.31
CA SER A 228 -5.40 20.76 4.52
C SER A 228 -6.02 20.18 5.79
N ARG A 229 -7.36 20.12 5.84
CA ARG A 229 -8.08 19.50 6.95
C ARG A 229 -7.80 17.99 7.07
N MET A 230 -7.67 17.29 5.94
CA MET A 230 -7.28 15.87 5.95
C MET A 230 -5.90 15.67 6.60
N TYR A 231 -4.92 16.54 6.31
CA TYR A 231 -3.63 16.49 6.99
C TYR A 231 -3.77 16.69 8.51
N GLU A 232 -4.57 17.66 8.95
CA GLU A 232 -4.77 17.89 10.39
C GLU A 232 -5.35 16.68 11.11
N PHE A 233 -6.32 16.01 10.48
CA PHE A 233 -6.90 14.77 11.00
C PHE A 233 -5.89 13.62 11.01
N TYR A 234 -5.15 13.44 9.91
CA TYR A 234 -4.08 12.46 9.80
C TYR A 234 -3.02 12.66 10.89
N ALA A 235 -2.52 13.89 11.05
CA ALA A 235 -1.52 14.22 12.07
C ALA A 235 -2.04 13.93 13.48
N ARG A 236 -3.24 14.42 13.82
CA ARG A 236 -3.87 14.20 15.13
C ARG A 236 -4.04 12.71 15.44
N THR A 237 -4.43 11.89 14.46
CA THR A 237 -4.59 10.46 14.67
C THR A 237 -3.27 9.79 14.98
N ASN A 238 -2.21 10.13 14.24
CA ASN A 238 -0.89 9.55 14.47
C ASN A 238 -0.24 10.05 15.78
N ASP A 239 -0.44 11.32 16.13
CA ASP A 239 0.11 11.90 17.37
C ASP A 239 -0.43 11.21 18.64
N LYS A 240 -1.63 10.61 18.59
CA LYS A 240 -2.18 9.80 19.70
C LYS A 240 -1.35 8.56 20.03
N PHE A 241 -0.61 8.04 19.06
CA PHE A 241 0.21 6.86 19.23
C PHE A 241 1.65 7.17 19.65
N GLY A 242 1.99 8.46 19.83
CA GLY A 242 3.33 8.89 20.28
C GLY A 242 4.44 8.31 19.40
N PRO A 243 5.46 7.63 20.00
CA PRO A 243 6.56 7.03 19.24
C PRO A 243 6.14 5.95 18.22
N TRP A 244 4.96 5.37 18.40
CA TRP A 244 4.40 4.35 17.52
C TRP A 244 3.52 4.93 16.40
N GLY A 245 3.39 6.26 16.34
CA GLY A 245 2.63 6.94 15.30
C GLY A 245 3.33 6.86 13.95
N CYS A 246 2.55 6.55 12.91
CA CYS A 246 3.01 6.42 11.53
C CYS A 246 2.84 7.74 10.77
N LYS A 247 3.28 8.87 11.33
CA LYS A 247 3.17 10.20 10.71
C LYS A 247 4.30 10.43 9.71
N TYR A 248 4.29 9.69 8.61
CA TYR A 248 5.32 9.75 7.58
C TYR A 248 5.11 10.84 6.54
N LEU A 249 3.85 11.22 6.29
CA LEU A 249 3.50 12.20 5.26
C LEU A 249 3.54 13.63 5.80
N THR A 250 4.07 14.52 5.01
CA THR A 250 4.16 15.95 5.33
C THR A 250 2.86 16.69 4.99
N ARG A 251 2.72 17.92 5.48
CA ARG A 251 1.61 18.82 5.08
C ARG A 251 1.65 19.08 3.57
N ASP A 252 2.85 19.22 3.01
CA ASP A 252 3.05 19.53 1.59
C ASP A 252 2.55 18.41 0.68
N PHE A 253 2.64 17.15 1.11
CA PHE A 253 2.02 16.02 0.40
C PHE A 253 0.51 16.26 0.22
N PHE A 254 -0.21 16.53 1.30
CA PHE A 254 -1.66 16.76 1.23
C PHE A 254 -2.02 18.02 0.45
N SER A 255 -1.22 19.07 0.55
CA SER A 255 -1.44 20.32 -0.18
C SER A 255 -1.22 20.19 -1.69
N ALA A 256 -0.36 19.27 -2.12
CA ALA A 256 -0.07 19.02 -3.52
C ALA A 256 -1.03 18.04 -4.21
N LEU A 257 -1.75 17.20 -3.43
CA LEU A 257 -2.70 16.21 -3.96
C LEU A 257 -3.70 16.77 -4.99
N PRO A 258 -4.37 17.93 -4.75
CA PRO A 258 -5.39 18.44 -5.68
C PRO A 258 -4.83 18.82 -7.06
N GLY A 259 -3.57 19.20 -7.14
CA GLY A 259 -2.93 19.61 -8.40
C GLY A 259 -2.54 18.45 -9.31
N ARG A 260 -2.33 17.26 -8.74
CA ARG A 260 -1.73 16.15 -9.46
C ARG A 260 -2.55 14.87 -9.44
N PHE A 261 -3.16 14.52 -8.30
CA PHE A 261 -3.69 13.18 -8.08
C PHE A 261 -5.18 13.14 -7.76
N ARG A 262 -5.89 14.29 -7.76
CA ARG A 262 -7.31 14.40 -7.38
C ARG A 262 -8.24 13.41 -8.10
N HIS A 263 -7.95 13.08 -9.36
CA HIS A 263 -8.75 12.17 -10.18
C HIS A 263 -8.78 10.72 -9.65
N ARG A 264 -7.81 10.36 -8.80
CA ARG A 264 -7.72 9.06 -8.11
C ARG A 264 -8.31 9.08 -6.71
N LEU A 265 -8.61 10.25 -6.15
CA LEU A 265 -8.97 10.39 -4.75
C LEU A 265 -10.47 10.25 -4.51
N LEU A 266 -10.79 9.62 -3.37
CA LEU A 266 -12.14 9.52 -2.82
C LEU A 266 -12.05 9.77 -1.32
N PHE A 267 -12.87 10.69 -0.83
CA PHE A 267 -12.87 11.08 0.58
C PHE A 267 -14.20 10.70 1.24
N GLY A 268 -14.14 10.06 2.40
CA GLY A 268 -15.26 10.02 3.32
C GLY A 268 -15.23 11.27 4.19
N VAL A 269 -16.25 12.11 4.10
CA VAL A 269 -16.35 13.38 4.84
C VAL A 269 -17.52 13.29 5.82
N ALA A 270 -17.22 13.37 7.11
CA ALA A 270 -18.21 13.33 8.17
C ALA A 270 -18.63 14.75 8.57
N SER A 271 -19.91 15.05 8.46
CA SER A 271 -20.51 16.33 8.86
C SER A 271 -21.54 16.11 9.97
N GLY A 272 -21.63 17.08 10.89
CA GLY A 272 -22.71 17.18 11.86
C GLY A 272 -23.97 17.77 11.23
N ARG A 273 -24.89 18.22 12.08
CA ARG A 273 -26.19 18.80 11.69
C ARG A 273 -26.08 20.00 10.77
N ASP A 274 -25.13 20.90 11.01
CA ASP A 274 -24.83 22.02 10.11
C ASP A 274 -23.65 21.65 9.19
N ALA A 275 -23.97 21.43 7.91
CA ALA A 275 -22.97 21.09 6.89
C ALA A 275 -21.98 22.24 6.57
N ARG A 276 -22.21 23.45 7.09
CA ARG A 276 -21.30 24.60 6.96
C ARG A 276 -20.17 24.55 7.99
N GLU A 277 -20.36 23.78 9.06
CA GLU A 277 -19.29 23.56 10.04
C GLU A 277 -18.17 22.70 9.46
N PRO A 278 -16.94 22.85 9.99
CA PRO A 278 -15.83 21.99 9.59
C PRO A 278 -16.15 20.51 9.83
N PRO A 279 -15.66 19.60 8.97
CA PRO A 279 -15.87 18.17 9.13
C PRO A 279 -15.47 17.67 10.53
N LEU A 280 -16.21 16.70 11.03
CA LEU A 280 -15.92 15.99 12.29
C LEU A 280 -14.81 14.94 12.12
N GLY A 281 -14.62 14.42 10.90
CA GLY A 281 -13.62 13.46 10.54
C GLY A 281 -13.58 13.22 9.05
N MET A 282 -12.47 12.69 8.56
CA MET A 282 -12.30 12.38 7.14
C MET A 282 -11.51 11.09 6.96
N SER A 283 -11.89 10.31 5.97
CA SER A 283 -11.06 9.23 5.41
C SER A 283 -10.60 9.60 4.01
N LEU A 284 -9.41 9.10 3.63
CA LEU A 284 -8.87 9.21 2.28
C LEU A 284 -8.71 7.83 1.70
N CYS A 285 -9.33 7.60 0.57
CA CYS A 285 -9.16 6.42 -0.27
C CYS A 285 -8.59 6.82 -1.64
N VAL A 286 -8.01 5.84 -2.33
CA VAL A 286 -7.53 5.99 -3.71
C VAL A 286 -8.25 4.97 -4.58
N THR A 287 -8.61 5.35 -5.81
CA THR A 287 -9.34 4.49 -6.76
C THR A 287 -8.58 4.35 -8.07
N LYS A 288 -8.63 3.16 -8.66
CA LYS A 288 -8.18 2.91 -10.05
C LYS A 288 -8.95 1.74 -10.62
N ALA A 289 -9.58 1.91 -11.77
CA ALA A 289 -10.41 0.88 -12.40
C ALA A 289 -11.43 0.30 -11.40
N ASP A 290 -11.38 -1.00 -11.15
CA ASP A 290 -12.25 -1.74 -10.23
C ASP A 290 -11.66 -1.89 -8.81
N GLN A 291 -10.65 -1.07 -8.46
CA GLN A 291 -9.93 -1.13 -7.19
C GLN A 291 -10.21 0.08 -6.31
N LEU A 292 -10.37 -0.15 -5.01
CA LEU A 292 -10.46 0.86 -3.95
C LEU A 292 -9.39 0.57 -2.89
N TYR A 293 -8.69 1.60 -2.44
CA TYR A 293 -7.62 1.49 -1.45
C TYR A 293 -7.84 2.49 -0.31
N GLY A 294 -8.13 2.00 0.90
CA GLY A 294 -8.17 2.81 2.11
C GLY A 294 -6.77 3.24 2.53
N ARG A 295 -6.57 4.53 2.76
CA ARG A 295 -5.22 5.03 3.05
C ARG A 295 -5.11 5.71 4.40
N TYR A 296 -5.80 6.79 4.61
CA TYR A 296 -5.61 7.61 5.80
C TYR A 296 -6.96 7.97 6.41
N TRP A 297 -6.94 8.14 7.71
CA TRP A 297 -8.12 8.48 8.50
C TRP A 297 -7.74 9.44 9.61
N GLY A 298 -8.69 10.28 9.97
CA GLY A 298 -8.66 10.99 11.23
C GLY A 298 -9.98 11.67 11.53
N GLY A 299 -10.20 11.93 12.80
CA GLY A 299 -11.44 12.53 13.25
C GLY A 299 -11.36 12.99 14.68
N ARG A 300 -12.47 13.55 15.18
CA ARG A 300 -12.65 13.87 16.60
C ARG A 300 -12.73 12.56 17.38
N ALA A 301 -12.09 12.53 18.54
CA ALA A 301 -12.00 11.31 19.36
C ALA A 301 -13.31 10.97 20.08
N ASP A 302 -14.20 11.93 20.20
CA ASP A 302 -15.47 11.89 20.93
C ASP A 302 -16.65 11.39 20.08
N VAL A 303 -16.43 11.02 18.82
CA VAL A 303 -17.48 10.51 17.95
C VAL A 303 -17.39 9.00 17.83
N GLU A 304 -18.26 8.32 18.55
CA GLU A 304 -18.34 6.86 18.56
C GLU A 304 -18.76 6.33 17.16
N PHE A 305 -18.16 5.21 16.73
CA PHE A 305 -18.42 4.51 15.46
C PHE A 305 -18.01 5.27 14.18
N LEU A 306 -17.61 6.54 14.26
CA LEU A 306 -17.30 7.34 13.07
C LEU A 306 -16.19 6.70 12.21
N HIS A 307 -15.14 6.17 12.84
CA HIS A 307 -14.07 5.45 12.14
C HIS A 307 -14.61 4.30 11.28
N PHE A 308 -15.54 3.52 11.80
CA PHE A 308 -16.06 2.36 11.09
C PHE A 308 -16.93 2.73 9.90
N ASP A 309 -17.75 3.76 10.04
CA ASP A 309 -18.59 4.22 8.93
C ASP A 309 -17.76 4.89 7.83
N ALA A 310 -16.85 5.79 8.21
CA ALA A 310 -16.04 6.55 7.26
C ALA A 310 -14.95 5.71 6.55
N CYS A 311 -14.42 4.68 7.21
CA CYS A 311 -13.32 3.88 6.65
C CYS A 311 -13.77 2.54 6.03
N TYR A 312 -14.97 2.05 6.37
CA TYR A 312 -15.41 0.72 5.91
C TYR A 312 -16.83 0.74 5.35
N TYR A 313 -17.86 1.11 6.11
CA TYR A 313 -19.25 0.95 5.65
C TYR A 313 -19.56 1.85 4.45
N ARG A 314 -19.27 3.13 4.52
CA ARG A 314 -19.50 4.06 3.39
C ARG A 314 -18.63 3.76 2.19
N PRO A 315 -17.31 3.45 2.33
CA PRO A 315 -16.50 2.98 1.21
C PRO A 315 -17.02 1.69 0.57
N ILE A 316 -17.51 0.69 1.35
CA ILE A 316 -18.12 -0.53 0.81
C ILE A 316 -19.42 -0.22 0.06
N GLU A 317 -20.31 0.59 0.66
CA GLU A 317 -21.55 1.01 0.03
C GLU A 317 -21.29 1.75 -1.30
N TRP A 318 -20.32 2.65 -1.30
CA TRP A 318 -19.87 3.35 -2.49
C TRP A 318 -19.25 2.40 -3.53
N ALA A 319 -18.43 1.47 -3.08
CA ALA A 319 -17.79 0.45 -3.95
C ALA A 319 -18.83 -0.42 -4.66
N ILE A 320 -19.88 -0.87 -3.95
CA ILE A 320 -20.97 -1.64 -4.53
C ILE A 320 -21.68 -0.81 -5.62
N ALA A 321 -22.05 0.42 -5.31
CA ALA A 321 -22.77 1.31 -6.22
C ALA A 321 -21.97 1.69 -7.48
N HIS A 322 -20.63 1.62 -7.43
CA HIS A 322 -19.74 2.01 -8.55
C HIS A 322 -19.03 0.82 -9.21
N GLY A 323 -19.45 -0.41 -8.94
CA GLY A 323 -18.88 -1.60 -9.60
C GLY A 323 -17.42 -1.91 -9.20
N ILE A 324 -16.95 -1.40 -8.06
CA ILE A 324 -15.65 -1.74 -7.52
C ILE A 324 -15.65 -3.21 -7.09
N ARG A 325 -14.64 -3.95 -7.52
CA ARG A 325 -14.51 -5.39 -7.21
C ARG A 325 -13.64 -5.68 -6.01
N HIS A 326 -12.61 -4.87 -5.79
CA HIS A 326 -11.64 -5.09 -4.72
C HIS A 326 -11.49 -3.85 -3.85
N PHE A 327 -11.53 -4.04 -2.54
CA PHE A 327 -11.22 -3.00 -1.57
C PHE A 327 -10.14 -3.49 -0.60
N ASP A 328 -8.97 -2.89 -0.67
CA ASP A 328 -7.90 -3.04 0.31
C ASP A 328 -8.03 -1.92 1.35
N PRO A 329 -8.31 -2.23 2.62
CA PRO A 329 -8.55 -1.23 3.66
C PRO A 329 -7.26 -0.71 4.31
N GLY A 330 -6.09 -1.06 3.78
CA GLY A 330 -4.77 -0.75 4.34
C GLY A 330 -4.30 -1.75 5.40
N ALA A 331 -3.12 -1.50 5.99
CA ALA A 331 -2.50 -2.41 6.94
C ALA A 331 -3.16 -2.43 8.32
N GLY A 332 -2.98 -3.54 9.06
CA GLY A 332 -3.33 -3.71 10.45
C GLY A 332 -4.82 -3.72 10.80
N GLY A 333 -5.13 -4.03 12.05
CA GLY A 333 -6.47 -3.89 12.64
C GLY A 333 -7.43 -5.06 12.46
N GLY A 334 -7.45 -6.01 13.43
CA GLY A 334 -8.34 -7.17 13.44
C GLY A 334 -9.85 -6.84 13.44
N HIS A 335 -10.24 -5.58 13.74
CA HIS A 335 -11.63 -5.12 13.63
C HIS A 335 -12.19 -5.17 12.21
N LYS A 336 -11.32 -5.29 11.18
CA LYS A 336 -11.69 -5.45 9.76
C LYS A 336 -12.41 -6.77 9.50
N LEU A 337 -12.03 -7.85 10.20
CA LEU A 337 -12.72 -9.15 10.12
C LEU A 337 -14.22 -9.01 10.39
N ARG A 338 -14.58 -8.22 11.41
CA ARG A 338 -16.00 -7.96 11.73
C ARG A 338 -16.75 -7.17 10.66
N ARG A 339 -16.05 -6.63 9.64
CA ARG A 339 -16.60 -5.91 8.49
C ARG A 339 -16.42 -6.70 7.19
N GLY A 340 -16.16 -8.01 7.31
CA GLY A 340 -16.12 -8.94 6.19
C GLY A 340 -14.85 -8.85 5.31
N PHE A 341 -13.82 -8.14 5.77
CA PHE A 341 -12.51 -8.19 5.12
C PHE A 341 -11.85 -9.52 5.46
N ARG A 342 -11.46 -10.25 4.43
CA ARG A 342 -10.70 -11.49 4.58
C ARG A 342 -9.22 -11.17 4.77
N VAL A 343 -8.52 -12.01 5.52
CA VAL A 343 -7.07 -11.98 5.56
C VAL A 343 -6.54 -12.70 4.31
N VAL A 344 -5.66 -12.04 3.59
CA VAL A 344 -5.01 -12.58 2.39
C VAL A 344 -3.49 -12.57 2.59
N PRO A 345 -2.77 -13.54 2.01
CA PRO A 345 -1.32 -13.51 2.03
C PRO A 345 -0.81 -12.33 1.20
N ASN A 346 0.16 -11.64 1.74
CA ASN A 346 0.98 -10.64 1.11
C ASN A 346 2.43 -11.13 1.15
N CYS A 347 3.17 -10.93 0.09
CA CYS A 347 4.54 -11.40 -0.03
C CYS A 347 5.52 -10.22 -0.09
N SER A 348 6.60 -10.33 0.68
CA SER A 348 7.83 -9.58 0.46
C SER A 348 8.94 -10.52 -0.01
N LEU A 349 9.82 -10.03 -0.86
CA LEU A 349 10.91 -10.78 -1.47
C LEU A 349 12.25 -10.24 -0.98
N HIS A 350 13.15 -11.11 -0.57
CA HIS A 350 14.40 -10.72 0.05
C HIS A 350 15.58 -11.43 -0.59
N ARG A 351 16.68 -10.70 -0.83
CA ARG A 351 17.95 -11.25 -1.21
C ARG A 351 19.08 -10.50 -0.52
N PHE A 352 19.63 -11.10 0.51
CA PHE A 352 20.77 -10.53 1.25
C PHE A 352 22.08 -10.68 0.49
N ALA A 353 22.96 -9.70 0.59
CA ALA A 353 24.29 -9.73 -0.05
C ALA A 353 25.22 -10.74 0.65
N ASP A 354 25.16 -10.82 1.99
CA ASP A 354 25.98 -11.79 2.76
C ASP A 354 25.35 -13.19 2.71
N ALA A 355 26.16 -14.17 2.33
CA ALA A 355 25.74 -15.57 2.17
C ALA A 355 25.28 -16.21 3.49
N ARG A 356 25.86 -15.81 4.64
CA ARG A 356 25.52 -16.37 5.95
C ARG A 356 24.10 -15.97 6.35
N LEU A 357 23.75 -14.67 6.19
CA LEU A 357 22.41 -14.18 6.49
C LEU A 357 21.37 -14.80 5.54
N ARG A 358 21.70 -14.91 4.26
CA ARG A 358 20.88 -15.58 3.25
C ARG A 358 20.61 -17.03 3.64
N GLN A 359 21.65 -17.79 4.00
CA GLN A 359 21.52 -19.19 4.40
C GLN A 359 20.65 -19.36 5.66
N VAL A 360 20.74 -18.45 6.62
CA VAL A 360 19.88 -18.48 7.81
C VAL A 360 18.43 -18.24 7.41
N MET A 361 18.16 -17.24 6.55
CA MET A 361 16.80 -16.98 6.05
C MET A 361 16.25 -18.20 5.33
N ASP A 362 16.97 -18.73 4.34
CA ASP A 362 16.52 -19.88 3.54
C ASP A 362 16.20 -21.10 4.39
N ARG A 363 16.96 -21.31 5.48
CA ARG A 363 16.73 -22.42 6.42
C ARG A 363 15.42 -22.28 7.20
N HIS A 364 15.03 -21.07 7.58
CA HIS A 364 13.94 -20.83 8.52
C HIS A 364 12.65 -20.32 7.89
N ILE A 365 12.74 -19.63 6.74
CA ILE A 365 11.62 -18.94 6.15
C ILE A 365 10.45 -19.86 5.81
N GLY A 366 10.72 -21.07 5.36
CA GLY A 366 9.66 -22.04 5.05
C GLY A 366 8.80 -22.42 6.27
N ALA A 367 9.40 -22.50 7.46
CA ALA A 367 8.66 -22.74 8.69
C ALA A 367 7.85 -21.48 9.11
N ILE A 368 8.45 -20.31 8.99
CA ILE A 368 7.80 -19.01 9.26
C ILE A 368 6.58 -18.86 8.36
N ASN A 369 6.74 -19.03 7.06
CA ASN A 369 5.64 -18.89 6.09
C ASN A 369 4.50 -19.88 6.34
N ARG A 370 4.78 -21.10 6.78
CA ARG A 370 3.73 -22.07 7.16
C ARG A 370 2.93 -21.59 8.38
N LEU A 371 3.59 -21.00 9.37
CA LEU A 371 2.91 -20.41 10.53
C LEU A 371 2.03 -19.23 10.13
N GLU A 372 2.52 -18.33 9.27
CA GLU A 372 1.75 -17.20 8.76
C GLU A 372 0.51 -17.67 7.96
N HIS A 373 0.67 -18.66 7.08
CA HIS A 373 -0.47 -19.24 6.37
C HIS A 373 -1.50 -19.87 7.31
N HIS A 374 -1.03 -20.54 8.37
CA HIS A 374 -1.90 -21.11 9.38
C HIS A 374 -2.68 -20.01 10.14
N GLU A 375 -2.00 -18.95 10.55
CA GLU A 375 -2.64 -17.79 11.20
C GLU A 375 -3.67 -17.13 10.30
N ILE A 376 -3.35 -16.91 9.02
CA ILE A 376 -4.29 -16.41 8.01
C ILE A 376 -5.54 -17.31 7.93
N ALA A 377 -5.38 -18.62 7.92
CA ALA A 377 -6.48 -19.56 7.87
C ALA A 377 -7.35 -19.51 9.15
N VAL A 378 -6.72 -19.44 10.33
CA VAL A 378 -7.41 -19.29 11.62
C VAL A 378 -8.23 -18.00 11.65
N LEU A 379 -7.62 -16.85 11.32
CA LEU A 379 -8.32 -15.56 11.30
C LEU A 379 -9.51 -15.57 10.32
N ASN A 380 -9.37 -16.21 9.17
CA ASN A 380 -10.47 -16.35 8.22
C ASN A 380 -11.59 -17.27 8.71
N SER A 381 -11.31 -18.26 9.57
CA SER A 381 -12.33 -19.10 10.19
C SER A 381 -13.19 -18.35 11.20
N GLU A 382 -12.69 -17.24 11.76
CA GLU A 382 -13.37 -16.38 12.73
C GLU A 382 -14.27 -15.32 12.08
N LEU A 383 -14.30 -15.24 10.73
CA LEU A 383 -15.15 -14.29 10.05
C LEU A 383 -16.61 -14.46 10.43
N PRO A 384 -17.33 -13.41 10.85
CA PRO A 384 -18.70 -13.49 11.29
C PRO A 384 -19.71 -13.60 10.13
N LEU A 385 -19.33 -14.36 9.11
CA LEU A 385 -20.13 -14.61 7.91
C LEU A 385 -21.17 -15.71 8.20
N ARG A 386 -22.23 -15.69 7.40
CA ARG A 386 -23.23 -16.73 7.41
C ARG A 386 -22.59 -18.03 6.90
N GLN A 387 -22.73 -19.12 7.65
CA GLN A 387 -22.34 -20.43 7.14
C GLN A 387 -23.23 -20.76 5.95
N ALA A 388 -22.65 -21.25 4.85
CA ALA A 388 -23.41 -21.80 3.76
C ALA A 388 -24.28 -22.93 4.32
N PRO A 389 -25.55 -23.08 3.90
CA PRO A 389 -26.30 -24.27 4.24
C PRO A 389 -25.51 -25.49 3.75
N SER A 390 -25.26 -26.41 4.67
CA SER A 390 -24.59 -27.71 4.44
C SER A 390 -25.41 -28.56 3.47
#